data_e6059d77b93d18813e80faee0ec2565d
#
_entry.id   e6059d77b93d18813e80faee0ec2565d
#
_cell.length_a   1.000
_cell.length_b   1.000
_cell.length_c   1.000
_cell.angle_alpha   90.00
_cell.angle_beta   90.00
_cell.angle_gamma   90.00
#
_symmetry.space_group_name_H-M   'P 1'
#
loop_
_entity.id
_entity.type
_entity.pdbx_description
1 polymer ?
#
loop_
_entity_poly.entity_id
_entity_poly.type
_entity_poly.pdbx_seq_one_letter_code
_entity_poly.pdbx_strand_id
1 'polypeptide(L)'
;MSSKFNYNEEAVNNLRIEDTSVLDNLINAKSAREYHLKKNRSKVDKRMTLKEAVARFVEDGDCYADTGFGYVRTPLQVHWEVMRQRKKNLQYIGSPNTNQSYVEYTGCGRYSHNSYTGAEMRGIDRIYGQLIKDKKVQVLSEWGHGSMGLGFKAAQFGAPFIASKQLLGSEMLKYNPYVKVENNPFQKDKDPVCMIPALYPDVTFIHCQQADMYGNGKIYGPPVNDIALAFASRKVVITCEEVVPEMEMRFNTKDNAIPFMLVDAVVELPYGCLPGSCPGYYYWSREWWEWGLRIAFANKKKECADDFLNYWVFDCQDQYQFVDKLNSHFGGMRYIDNLRRVTKAEELANEESGVDFNYPQVIPVWE
;
A
#
# COMPACT_ATOMS: atom_id res chain seq x y z
N MET A 1 7.53 1.20 28.80
CA MET A 1 7.92 -0.21 29.06
C MET A 1 9.18 -0.50 28.25
N SER A 2 10.16 -1.25 28.78
CA SER A 2 11.33 -1.61 27.97
C SER A 2 10.95 -2.62 26.89
N SER A 3 11.39 -2.41 25.67
CA SER A 3 11.20 -3.33 24.55
C SER A 3 11.74 -4.74 24.85
N LYS A 4 11.14 -5.74 24.22
CA LYS A 4 11.60 -7.15 24.26
C LYS A 4 12.66 -7.45 23.20
N PHE A 5 12.94 -6.52 22.31
CA PHE A 5 13.84 -6.66 21.18
C PHE A 5 15.05 -5.74 21.32
N ASN A 6 16.11 -6.10 20.66
CA ASN A 6 17.36 -5.36 20.66
C ASN A 6 17.44 -4.51 19.39
N TYR A 7 17.19 -3.22 19.49
CA TYR A 7 17.21 -2.26 18.40
C TYR A 7 18.57 -1.60 18.18
N ASN A 8 18.76 -0.95 17.04
CA ASN A 8 19.87 -0.05 16.79
C ASN A 8 19.64 1.25 17.57
N GLU A 9 20.39 1.45 18.68
CA GLU A 9 20.24 2.59 19.59
C GLU A 9 20.54 3.92 18.90
N GLU A 10 21.51 3.97 17.98
CA GLU A 10 21.82 5.18 17.22
C GLU A 10 20.58 5.63 16.43
N ALA A 11 19.91 4.69 15.75
CA ALA A 11 18.71 5.00 14.97
C ALA A 11 17.52 5.41 15.86
N VAL A 12 17.34 4.75 17.00
CA VAL A 12 16.31 5.12 17.99
C VAL A 12 16.50 6.57 18.46
N ASN A 13 17.74 6.94 18.78
CA ASN A 13 18.09 8.31 19.21
C ASN A 13 17.91 9.32 18.10
N ASN A 14 18.36 9.02 16.87
CA ASN A 14 18.23 9.91 15.71
C ASN A 14 16.76 10.19 15.36
N LEU A 15 15.90 9.16 15.46
CA LEU A 15 14.46 9.26 15.24
C LEU A 15 13.69 9.79 16.46
N ARG A 16 14.36 9.97 17.60
CA ARG A 16 13.76 10.44 18.86
C ARG A 16 12.57 9.59 19.31
N ILE A 17 12.72 8.27 19.23
CA ILE A 17 11.69 7.32 19.66
C ILE A 17 11.80 7.19 21.18
N GLU A 18 10.83 7.75 21.90
CA GLU A 18 10.81 7.74 23.38
C GLU A 18 10.36 6.38 23.92
N ASP A 19 9.37 5.75 23.28
CA ASP A 19 8.87 4.42 23.66
C ASP A 19 9.14 3.42 22.54
N THR A 20 10.18 2.62 22.71
CA THR A 20 10.56 1.58 21.73
C THR A 20 9.58 0.42 21.64
N SER A 21 8.63 0.30 22.56
CA SER A 21 7.61 -0.75 22.49
C SER A 21 6.71 -0.61 21.24
N VAL A 22 6.61 0.60 20.67
CA VAL A 22 5.89 0.86 19.41
C VAL A 22 6.50 0.11 18.22
N LEU A 23 7.77 -0.27 18.30
CA LEU A 23 8.49 -1.01 17.26
C LEU A 23 8.26 -2.52 17.34
N ASP A 24 7.90 -3.05 18.50
CA ASP A 24 7.94 -4.47 18.82
C ASP A 24 7.04 -5.32 17.93
N ASN A 25 5.85 -4.83 17.63
CA ASN A 25 4.83 -5.61 16.95
C ASN A 25 5.24 -5.99 15.52
N LEU A 26 5.90 -5.07 14.81
CA LEU A 26 6.27 -5.26 13.40
C LEU A 26 7.25 -6.43 13.19
N ILE A 27 8.13 -6.70 14.16
CA ILE A 27 9.13 -7.80 14.08
C ILE A 27 8.81 -9.00 14.98
N ASN A 28 7.62 -9.04 15.57
CA ASN A 28 7.21 -10.10 16.50
C ASN A 28 6.70 -11.33 15.73
N ALA A 29 7.64 -12.15 15.25
CA ALA A 29 7.36 -13.41 14.56
C ALA A 29 6.50 -14.38 15.38
N LYS A 30 6.68 -14.43 16.71
CA LYS A 30 5.89 -15.31 17.58
C LYS A 30 4.42 -14.93 17.56
N SER A 31 4.11 -13.66 17.77
CA SER A 31 2.74 -13.15 17.73
C SER A 31 2.09 -13.34 16.34
N ALA A 32 2.82 -13.06 15.26
CA ALA A 32 2.33 -13.27 13.90
C ALA A 32 2.02 -14.75 13.64
N ARG A 33 2.91 -15.66 14.07
CA ARG A 33 2.70 -17.11 13.94
C ARG A 33 1.49 -17.60 14.73
N GLU A 34 1.32 -17.14 15.96
CA GLU A 34 0.16 -17.47 16.79
C GLU A 34 -1.15 -17.03 16.12
N TYR A 35 -1.16 -15.84 15.50
CA TYR A 35 -2.30 -15.36 14.73
C TYR A 35 -2.58 -16.27 13.52
N HIS A 36 -1.56 -16.56 12.72
CA HIS A 36 -1.69 -17.40 11.52
C HIS A 36 -2.15 -18.84 11.84
N LEU A 37 -1.76 -19.40 12.98
CA LEU A 37 -2.23 -20.72 13.42
C LEU A 37 -3.72 -20.75 13.78
N LYS A 38 -4.27 -19.62 14.23
CA LYS A 38 -5.69 -19.47 14.59
C LYS A 38 -6.57 -19.07 13.40
N LYS A 39 -5.97 -18.64 12.30
CA LYS A 39 -6.69 -18.18 11.12
C LYS A 39 -7.57 -19.28 10.54
N ASN A 40 -8.83 -18.94 10.21
CA ASN A 40 -9.73 -19.86 9.53
C ASN A 40 -9.26 -20.12 8.09
N ARG A 41 -8.77 -21.31 7.83
CA ARG A 41 -8.29 -21.76 6.53
C ARG A 41 -9.32 -22.60 5.76
N SER A 42 -10.54 -22.67 6.25
CA SER A 42 -11.62 -23.39 5.59
C SER A 42 -12.07 -22.66 4.33
N LYS A 43 -12.54 -23.43 3.37
CA LYS A 43 -13.13 -22.91 2.13
C LYS A 43 -14.57 -22.49 2.38
N VAL A 44 -14.76 -21.27 2.87
CA VAL A 44 -16.05 -20.67 3.21
C VAL A 44 -16.23 -19.36 2.45
N ASP A 45 -17.45 -18.90 2.29
CA ASP A 45 -17.73 -17.57 1.74
C ASP A 45 -17.19 -16.48 2.67
N LYS A 46 -16.29 -15.66 2.15
CA LYS A 46 -15.60 -14.57 2.88
C LYS A 46 -16.02 -13.19 2.40
N ARG A 47 -17.04 -13.11 1.55
CA ARG A 47 -17.47 -11.83 0.98
C ARG A 47 -18.10 -10.93 2.05
N MET A 48 -17.77 -9.66 1.98
CA MET A 48 -18.38 -8.58 2.79
C MET A 48 -18.22 -7.24 2.09
N THR A 49 -18.88 -6.21 2.61
CA THR A 49 -18.73 -4.84 2.11
C THR A 49 -17.40 -4.23 2.57
N LEU A 50 -16.92 -3.19 1.85
CA LEU A 50 -15.73 -2.46 2.24
C LEU A 50 -15.86 -1.87 3.65
N LYS A 51 -17.03 -1.31 3.96
CA LYS A 51 -17.31 -0.73 5.27
C LYS A 51 -17.18 -1.74 6.40
N GLU A 52 -17.72 -2.94 6.23
CA GLU A 52 -17.61 -4.04 7.20
C GLU A 52 -16.16 -4.52 7.32
N ALA A 53 -15.45 -4.66 6.19
CA ALA A 53 -14.08 -5.11 6.19
C ALA A 53 -13.15 -4.15 6.95
N VAL A 54 -13.24 -2.85 6.69
CA VAL A 54 -12.44 -1.84 7.40
C VAL A 54 -12.85 -1.78 8.89
N ALA A 55 -14.15 -1.83 9.20
CA ALA A 55 -14.61 -1.84 10.59
C ALA A 55 -14.07 -3.03 11.38
N ARG A 56 -14.02 -4.21 10.75
CA ARG A 56 -13.66 -5.47 11.39
C ARG A 56 -12.16 -5.72 11.47
N PHE A 57 -11.40 -5.35 10.44
CA PHE A 57 -10.01 -5.77 10.30
C PHE A 57 -9.00 -4.66 10.55
N VAL A 58 -9.39 -3.40 10.53
CA VAL A 58 -8.51 -2.28 10.87
C VAL A 58 -8.82 -1.81 12.29
N GLU A 59 -7.89 -1.99 13.19
CA GLU A 59 -7.98 -1.54 14.58
C GLU A 59 -7.11 -0.29 14.79
N ASP A 60 -7.47 0.54 15.77
CA ASP A 60 -6.64 1.68 16.14
C ASP A 60 -5.26 1.21 16.61
N GLY A 61 -4.22 1.80 16.07
CA GLY A 61 -2.83 1.43 16.37
C GLY A 61 -2.24 0.32 15.49
N ASP A 62 -3.01 -0.30 14.60
CA ASP A 62 -2.51 -1.33 13.69
C ASP A 62 -1.38 -0.81 12.79
N CYS A 63 -0.41 -1.68 12.52
CA CYS A 63 0.52 -1.51 11.41
C CYS A 63 -0.19 -1.89 10.10
N TYR A 64 -0.62 -0.87 9.38
CA TYR A 64 -1.35 -0.97 8.11
C TYR A 64 -0.37 -0.99 6.94
N ALA A 65 -0.38 -2.09 6.18
CA ALA A 65 0.48 -2.21 5.01
C ALA A 65 -0.23 -1.78 3.72
N ASP A 66 0.41 -0.87 3.00
CA ASP A 66 0.02 -0.47 1.65
C ASP A 66 0.52 -1.48 0.62
N THR A 67 -0.26 -1.68 -0.44
CA THR A 67 -0.01 -2.65 -1.52
C THR A 67 -0.08 -2.00 -2.90
N GLY A 68 0.19 -2.78 -3.94
CA GLY A 68 0.37 -2.24 -5.27
C GLY A 68 1.72 -1.51 -5.41
N PHE A 69 1.81 -0.58 -6.34
CA PHE A 69 3.01 0.23 -6.54
C PHE A 69 2.63 1.63 -7.00
N GLY A 70 2.77 2.62 -6.13
CA GLY A 70 2.45 4.01 -6.43
C GLY A 70 0.97 4.20 -6.78
N TYR A 71 0.71 4.43 -8.06
CA TYR A 71 -0.66 4.59 -8.57
C TYR A 71 -1.23 3.32 -9.19
N VAL A 72 -0.49 2.21 -9.17
CA VAL A 72 -0.87 0.95 -9.82
C VAL A 72 -1.32 -0.07 -8.79
N ARG A 73 -2.57 -0.47 -8.86
CA ARG A 73 -3.24 -1.46 -7.98
C ARG A 73 -3.25 -1.12 -6.49
N THR A 74 -2.90 0.11 -6.09
CA THR A 74 -3.10 0.55 -4.72
C THR A 74 -4.59 0.73 -4.46
N PRO A 75 -5.18 0.07 -3.44
CA PRO A 75 -6.62 0.14 -3.18
C PRO A 75 -7.00 1.46 -2.50
N LEU A 76 -6.98 2.56 -3.25
CA LEU A 76 -7.19 3.91 -2.71
C LEU A 76 -8.55 4.10 -2.06
N GLN A 77 -9.59 3.40 -2.56
CA GLN A 77 -10.92 3.46 -1.94
C GLN A 77 -10.94 2.85 -0.54
N VAL A 78 -10.00 1.93 -0.22
CA VAL A 78 -9.80 1.44 1.15
C VAL A 78 -9.24 2.54 2.04
N HIS A 79 -8.26 3.31 1.56
CA HIS A 79 -7.71 4.45 2.31
C HIS A 79 -8.81 5.49 2.62
N TRP A 80 -9.68 5.77 1.63
CA TRP A 80 -10.83 6.66 1.84
C TRP A 80 -11.78 6.12 2.91
N GLU A 81 -12.03 4.80 2.93
CA GLU A 81 -12.90 4.21 3.94
C GLU A 81 -12.26 4.23 5.34
N VAL A 82 -10.97 3.98 5.45
CA VAL A 82 -10.20 4.13 6.71
C VAL A 82 -10.36 5.56 7.27
N MET A 83 -10.27 6.57 6.38
CA MET A 83 -10.44 7.98 6.73
C MET A 83 -11.89 8.29 7.13
N ARG A 84 -12.90 7.78 6.40
CA ARG A 84 -14.33 7.93 6.72
C ARG A 84 -14.67 7.36 8.09
N GLN A 85 -14.10 6.19 8.44
CA GLN A 85 -14.29 5.56 9.75
C GLN A 85 -13.46 6.18 10.88
N ARG A 86 -12.61 7.19 10.55
CA ARG A 86 -11.80 7.91 11.57
C ARG A 86 -10.94 6.98 12.43
N LYS A 87 -10.33 5.95 11.81
CA LYS A 87 -9.35 5.10 12.49
C LYS A 87 -8.21 5.96 13.02
N LYS A 88 -7.54 5.50 14.10
CA LYS A 88 -6.57 6.34 14.82
C LYS A 88 -5.25 5.62 15.05
N ASN A 89 -4.20 6.42 15.17
CA ASN A 89 -2.85 5.97 15.58
C ASN A 89 -2.26 4.86 14.69
N LEU A 90 -2.71 4.73 13.44
CA LEU A 90 -2.18 3.73 12.53
C LEU A 90 -0.67 3.95 12.31
N GLN A 91 0.05 2.85 12.21
CA GLN A 91 1.42 2.81 11.72
C GLN A 91 1.38 2.45 10.23
N TYR A 92 1.83 3.35 9.39
CA TYR A 92 1.80 3.11 7.95
C TYR A 92 3.10 2.48 7.47
N ILE A 93 3.02 1.39 6.71
CA ILE A 93 4.17 0.72 6.08
C ILE A 93 3.85 0.37 4.63
N GLY A 94 4.79 0.59 3.71
CA GLY A 94 4.60 0.26 2.31
C GLY A 94 5.80 0.61 1.46
N SER A 95 5.78 0.17 0.20
CA SER A 95 6.88 0.39 -0.72
C SER A 95 6.39 0.45 -2.17
N PRO A 96 6.22 1.64 -2.73
CA PRO A 96 6.33 2.98 -2.16
C PRO A 96 5.05 3.44 -1.43
N ASN A 97 5.18 4.41 -0.52
CA ASN A 97 4.08 4.99 0.26
C ASN A 97 3.62 6.31 -0.36
N THR A 98 3.11 6.30 -1.57
CA THR A 98 2.73 7.53 -2.28
C THR A 98 1.43 8.16 -1.80
N ASN A 99 0.59 7.41 -1.08
CA ASN A 99 -0.76 7.82 -0.72
C ASN A 99 -0.98 7.94 0.80
N GLN A 100 0.02 7.62 1.60
CA GLN A 100 -0.10 7.63 3.07
C GLN A 100 -0.39 9.02 3.63
N SER A 101 0.12 10.07 3.00
CA SER A 101 -0.02 11.45 3.49
C SER A 101 -1.47 11.89 3.65
N TYR A 102 -2.39 11.40 2.83
CA TYR A 102 -3.82 11.67 2.99
C TYR A 102 -4.37 11.07 4.29
N VAL A 103 -4.02 9.81 4.55
CA VAL A 103 -4.45 9.09 5.76
C VAL A 103 -3.85 9.76 7.01
N GLU A 104 -2.59 10.13 6.94
CA GLU A 104 -1.87 10.81 8.03
C GLU A 104 -2.40 12.24 8.25
N TYR A 105 -2.69 12.98 7.17
CA TYR A 105 -3.24 14.34 7.23
C TYR A 105 -4.58 14.39 7.97
N THR A 106 -5.43 13.40 7.80
CA THR A 106 -6.72 13.31 8.50
C THR A 106 -6.60 12.89 9.96
N GLY A 107 -5.38 12.59 10.44
CA GLY A 107 -5.11 12.15 11.81
C GLY A 107 -5.35 10.66 12.04
N CYS A 108 -5.61 9.88 10.99
CA CYS A 108 -5.70 8.43 11.08
C CYS A 108 -4.32 7.78 11.26
N GLY A 109 -3.31 8.23 10.51
CA GLY A 109 -1.93 7.80 10.66
C GLY A 109 -1.18 8.63 11.70
N ARG A 110 -0.39 7.97 12.53
CA ARG A 110 0.46 8.58 13.56
C ARG A 110 1.93 8.26 13.37
N TYR A 111 2.23 7.07 12.83
CA TYR A 111 3.56 6.55 12.68
C TYR A 111 3.81 6.09 11.25
N SER A 112 5.05 6.22 10.79
CA SER A 112 5.45 5.85 9.43
C SER A 112 6.73 5.03 9.43
N HIS A 113 6.69 3.92 8.70
CA HIS A 113 7.86 3.17 8.26
C HIS A 113 8.09 3.52 6.80
N ASN A 114 8.99 4.44 6.54
CA ASN A 114 9.11 5.09 5.26
C ASN A 114 10.07 4.40 4.31
N SER A 115 9.65 4.14 3.07
CA SER A 115 10.57 3.71 2.00
C SER A 115 10.70 4.76 0.89
N TYR A 116 9.61 5.40 0.55
CA TYR A 116 9.54 6.51 -0.39
C TYR A 116 8.21 7.20 -0.24
N THR A 117 8.23 8.49 0.01
CA THR A 117 7.04 9.32 0.10
C THR A 117 7.18 10.48 -0.87
N GLY A 118 6.50 10.40 -1.99
CA GLY A 118 6.58 11.40 -3.05
C GLY A 118 5.55 11.16 -4.14
N ALA A 119 5.41 12.15 -4.99
CA ALA A 119 4.48 12.13 -6.13
C ALA A 119 5.24 11.81 -7.45
N GLU A 120 6.33 11.07 -7.37
CA GLU A 120 7.21 10.69 -8.47
C GLU A 120 7.65 11.90 -9.30
N MET A 121 7.34 11.96 -10.60
CA MET A 121 7.72 13.09 -11.47
C MET A 121 7.16 14.44 -10.99
N ARG A 122 6.20 14.46 -10.07
CA ARG A 122 5.59 15.67 -9.51
C ARG A 122 6.32 16.19 -8.27
N GLY A 123 7.32 15.45 -7.82
CA GLY A 123 8.23 15.86 -6.76
C GLY A 123 7.87 15.35 -5.38
N ILE A 124 8.37 16.05 -4.37
CA ILE A 124 8.27 15.65 -2.96
C ILE A 124 6.85 15.88 -2.44
N ASP A 125 6.35 14.94 -1.65
CA ASP A 125 5.12 15.11 -0.88
C ASP A 125 5.31 16.16 0.23
N ARG A 126 4.79 17.36 -0.03
CA ARG A 126 4.92 18.49 0.89
C ARG A 126 4.03 18.36 2.12
N ILE A 127 2.90 17.69 2.01
CA ILE A 127 2.01 17.42 3.16
C ILE A 127 2.75 16.54 4.15
N TYR A 128 3.28 15.41 3.71
CA TYR A 128 4.03 14.51 4.57
C TYR A 128 5.18 15.22 5.29
N GLY A 129 5.99 16.00 4.54
CA GLY A 129 7.06 16.79 5.12
C GLY A 129 6.59 17.80 6.17
N GLN A 130 5.42 18.41 5.98
CA GLN A 130 4.84 19.35 6.96
C GLN A 130 4.32 18.62 8.20
N LEU A 131 3.67 17.46 8.03
CA LEU A 131 3.18 16.64 9.16
C LEU A 131 4.32 16.20 10.09
N ILE A 132 5.47 15.84 9.53
CA ILE A 132 6.68 15.53 10.31
C ILE A 132 7.19 16.76 11.07
N LYS A 133 7.30 17.92 10.41
CA LYS A 133 7.72 19.18 11.06
C LYS A 133 6.80 19.57 12.20
N ASP A 134 5.51 19.40 12.02
CA ASP A 134 4.48 19.70 13.02
C ASP A 134 4.34 18.60 14.09
N LYS A 135 5.19 17.57 14.06
CA LYS A 135 5.17 16.41 14.97
C LYS A 135 3.82 15.66 15.01
N LYS A 136 3.05 15.77 13.94
CA LYS A 136 1.79 15.03 13.79
C LYS A 136 2.03 13.59 13.36
N VAL A 137 3.09 13.37 12.58
CA VAL A 137 3.58 12.05 12.17
C VAL A 137 5.00 11.87 12.65
N GLN A 138 5.30 10.71 13.20
CA GLN A 138 6.63 10.29 13.61
C GLN A 138 7.13 9.19 12.69
N VAL A 139 8.30 9.40 12.08
CA VAL A 139 9.00 8.34 11.35
C VAL A 139 9.59 7.37 12.37
N LEU A 140 9.31 6.07 12.21
CA LEU A 140 9.83 5.01 13.06
C LEU A 140 10.99 4.26 12.40
N SER A 141 11.07 4.26 11.07
CA SER A 141 12.20 3.67 10.34
C SER A 141 12.24 4.13 8.89
N GLU A 142 13.47 4.24 8.37
CA GLU A 142 13.76 4.58 6.97
C GLU A 142 14.28 3.34 6.22
N TRP A 143 13.76 3.12 5.01
CA TRP A 143 14.04 1.94 4.20
C TRP A 143 14.29 2.29 2.73
N GLY A 144 15.07 1.47 2.05
CA GLY A 144 14.99 1.39 0.59
C GLY A 144 13.85 0.45 0.18
N HIS A 145 13.26 0.64 -0.99
CA HIS A 145 12.19 -0.24 -1.51
C HIS A 145 12.57 -1.72 -1.44
N GLY A 146 13.74 -2.07 -1.96
CA GLY A 146 14.20 -3.44 -1.95
C GLY A 146 14.41 -4.00 -0.55
N SER A 147 14.96 -3.23 0.38
CA SER A 147 15.22 -3.70 1.74
C SER A 147 13.93 -3.92 2.54
N MET A 148 12.92 -3.05 2.39
CA MET A 148 11.61 -3.29 2.99
C MET A 148 10.94 -4.54 2.40
N GLY A 149 10.99 -4.69 1.06
CA GLY A 149 10.51 -5.89 0.37
C GLY A 149 11.20 -7.17 0.81
N LEU A 150 12.51 -7.13 1.12
CA LEU A 150 13.22 -8.28 1.70
C LEU A 150 12.71 -8.64 3.08
N GLY A 151 12.30 -7.66 3.90
CA GLY A 151 11.68 -7.91 5.20
C GLY A 151 10.36 -8.66 5.08
N PHE A 152 9.49 -8.28 4.12
CA PHE A 152 8.26 -9.03 3.83
C PHE A 152 8.54 -10.43 3.28
N LYS A 153 9.54 -10.59 2.41
CA LYS A 153 9.98 -11.90 1.90
C LYS A 153 10.57 -12.78 2.99
N ALA A 154 11.31 -12.22 3.94
CA ALA A 154 11.79 -12.96 5.10
C ALA A 154 10.61 -13.57 5.87
N ALA A 155 9.56 -12.78 6.13
CA ALA A 155 8.34 -13.27 6.76
C ALA A 155 7.64 -14.35 5.91
N GLN A 156 7.53 -14.16 4.59
CA GLN A 156 6.96 -15.14 3.65
C GLN A 156 7.68 -16.50 3.71
N PHE A 157 9.00 -16.49 3.78
CA PHE A 157 9.82 -17.70 3.83
C PHE A 157 9.94 -18.32 5.23
N GLY A 158 9.40 -17.66 6.25
CA GLY A 158 9.58 -18.06 7.64
C GLY A 158 11.02 -17.87 8.15
N ALA A 159 11.82 -17.07 7.42
CA ALA A 159 13.18 -16.72 7.84
C ALA A 159 13.14 -15.61 8.90
N PRO A 160 13.97 -15.67 9.95
CA PRO A 160 13.98 -14.60 10.96
C PRO A 160 14.54 -13.29 10.40
N PHE A 161 15.38 -13.35 9.39
CA PHE A 161 15.97 -12.23 8.66
C PHE A 161 16.54 -12.69 7.31
N ILE A 162 16.82 -11.73 6.43
CA ILE A 162 17.58 -11.94 5.19
C ILE A 162 18.83 -11.06 5.24
N ALA A 163 19.99 -11.65 4.96
CA ALA A 163 21.25 -10.92 4.80
C ALA A 163 21.32 -10.30 3.39
N SER A 164 21.68 -9.02 3.29
CA SER A 164 21.75 -8.29 2.02
C SER A 164 22.83 -7.21 2.05
N LYS A 165 23.32 -6.82 0.89
CA LYS A 165 24.19 -5.64 0.73
C LYS A 165 23.38 -4.33 0.62
N GLN A 166 22.07 -4.40 0.51
CA GLN A 166 21.21 -3.22 0.47
C GLN A 166 21.35 -2.42 1.77
N LEU A 167 21.24 -1.11 1.67
CA LEU A 167 21.45 -0.11 2.73
C LEU A 167 22.90 0.13 3.13
N LEU A 168 23.85 -0.74 2.81
CA LEU A 168 25.27 -0.46 3.09
C LEU A 168 25.72 0.81 2.39
N GLY A 169 26.42 1.68 3.13
CA GLY A 169 26.86 2.99 2.65
C GLY A 169 25.74 4.05 2.55
N SER A 170 24.53 3.71 2.96
CA SER A 170 23.40 4.63 2.99
C SER A 170 23.20 5.26 4.37
N GLU A 171 22.83 6.53 4.40
CA GLU A 171 22.39 7.24 5.63
C GLU A 171 21.14 6.60 6.26
N MET A 172 20.34 5.84 5.51
CA MET A 172 19.15 5.16 6.03
C MET A 172 19.45 4.24 7.22
N LEU A 173 20.64 3.67 7.30
CA LEU A 173 21.06 2.84 8.45
C LEU A 173 21.04 3.62 9.77
N LYS A 174 21.32 4.92 9.73
CA LYS A 174 21.26 5.80 10.91
C LYS A 174 19.83 6.11 11.38
N TYR A 175 18.83 5.77 10.55
CA TYR A 175 17.41 6.01 10.80
C TYR A 175 16.58 4.72 10.68
N ASN A 176 17.23 3.55 10.87
CA ASN A 176 16.55 2.28 10.85
C ASN A 176 16.86 1.46 12.10
N PRO A 177 15.93 1.42 13.09
CA PRO A 177 16.16 0.70 14.35
C PRO A 177 16.27 -0.81 14.18
N TYR A 178 15.72 -1.37 13.12
CA TYR A 178 15.56 -2.81 12.93
C TYR A 178 16.80 -3.48 12.29
N VAL A 179 17.48 -2.77 11.40
CA VAL A 179 18.58 -3.33 10.59
C VAL A 179 19.88 -3.32 11.39
N LYS A 180 20.58 -4.44 11.39
CA LYS A 180 21.91 -4.59 11.98
C LYS A 180 22.92 -4.91 10.90
N VAL A 181 24.15 -4.46 11.09
CA VAL A 181 25.26 -4.75 10.19
C VAL A 181 26.18 -5.74 10.86
N GLU A 182 26.40 -6.88 10.22
CA GLU A 182 27.27 -7.96 10.70
C GLU A 182 28.23 -8.40 9.59
N ASN A 183 29.30 -9.08 9.94
CA ASN A 183 30.17 -9.68 8.92
C ASN A 183 29.53 -10.96 8.37
N ASN A 184 29.66 -11.16 7.06
CA ASN A 184 29.28 -12.39 6.39
C ASN A 184 30.07 -13.58 6.98
N PRO A 185 29.42 -14.55 7.64
CA PRO A 185 30.12 -15.64 8.33
C PRO A 185 30.81 -16.62 7.38
N PHE A 186 30.54 -16.55 6.09
CA PHE A 186 31.16 -17.41 5.07
C PHE A 186 32.44 -16.82 4.44
N GLN A 187 32.76 -15.57 4.80
CA GLN A 187 33.98 -14.90 4.32
C GLN A 187 35.02 -14.78 5.41
N LYS A 188 36.29 -14.99 5.07
CA LYS A 188 37.42 -14.80 6.01
C LYS A 188 37.74 -13.32 6.19
N ASP A 189 37.67 -12.57 5.11
CA ASP A 189 37.89 -11.13 5.10
C ASP A 189 36.65 -10.39 5.56
N LYS A 190 36.82 -9.11 5.92
CA LYS A 190 35.71 -8.23 6.32
C LYS A 190 34.75 -8.03 5.15
N ASP A 191 33.54 -8.58 5.28
CA ASP A 191 32.48 -8.52 4.27
C ASP A 191 31.15 -8.17 4.95
N PRO A 192 30.89 -6.87 5.25
CA PRO A 192 29.70 -6.47 5.97
C PRO A 192 28.43 -6.74 5.17
N VAL A 193 27.37 -7.16 5.87
CA VAL A 193 26.01 -7.38 5.35
C VAL A 193 24.99 -6.77 6.29
N CYS A 194 23.90 -6.24 5.76
CA CYS A 194 22.73 -5.82 6.52
C CYS A 194 21.84 -7.03 6.82
N MET A 195 21.54 -7.26 8.07
CA MET A 195 20.56 -8.25 8.53
C MET A 195 19.19 -7.56 8.57
N ILE A 196 18.36 -7.85 7.60
CA ILE A 196 17.03 -7.28 7.44
C ILE A 196 16.02 -8.22 8.08
N PRO A 197 15.38 -7.84 9.20
CA PRO A 197 14.46 -8.72 9.92
C PRO A 197 13.18 -8.97 9.14
N ALA A 198 12.50 -10.08 9.43
CA ALA A 198 11.17 -10.36 8.95
C ALA A 198 10.17 -9.33 9.50
N LEU A 199 9.35 -8.76 8.62
CA LEU A 199 8.36 -7.73 8.94
C LEU A 199 6.94 -8.33 8.86
N TYR A 200 6.17 -8.13 9.91
CA TYR A 200 4.82 -8.69 10.08
C TYR A 200 3.78 -7.58 10.32
N PRO A 201 3.25 -6.93 9.29
CA PRO A 201 2.17 -5.96 9.44
C PRO A 201 0.92 -6.58 10.09
N ASP A 202 0.10 -5.75 10.74
CA ASP A 202 -1.15 -6.21 11.35
C ASP A 202 -2.23 -6.46 10.31
N VAL A 203 -2.35 -5.57 9.33
CA VAL A 203 -3.37 -5.66 8.31
C VAL A 203 -2.85 -5.20 6.95
N THR A 204 -3.27 -5.91 5.90
CA THR A 204 -3.07 -5.51 4.51
C THR A 204 -4.34 -5.70 3.69
N PHE A 205 -4.60 -4.76 2.78
CA PHE A 205 -5.62 -4.87 1.75
C PHE A 205 -4.92 -5.01 0.40
N ILE A 206 -5.18 -6.10 -0.31
CA ILE A 206 -4.55 -6.41 -1.60
C ILE A 206 -5.61 -6.31 -2.69
N HIS A 207 -5.40 -5.40 -3.65
CA HIS A 207 -6.31 -5.28 -4.78
C HIS A 207 -5.93 -6.26 -5.87
N CYS A 208 -6.86 -7.13 -6.22
CA CYS A 208 -6.77 -8.11 -7.28
C CYS A 208 -7.68 -7.71 -8.44
N GLN A 209 -7.36 -8.10 -9.65
CA GLN A 209 -8.29 -7.92 -10.77
C GLN A 209 -9.53 -8.80 -10.60
N GLN A 210 -9.32 -10.06 -10.22
CA GLN A 210 -10.41 -11.00 -9.95
C GLN A 210 -10.14 -11.76 -8.64
N ALA A 211 -11.20 -12.12 -7.95
CA ALA A 211 -11.14 -13.04 -6.81
C ALA A 211 -12.35 -13.97 -6.81
N ASP A 212 -12.24 -15.12 -6.16
CA ASP A 212 -13.41 -15.93 -5.85
C ASP A 212 -13.95 -15.65 -4.43
N MET A 213 -15.14 -16.13 -4.14
CA MET A 213 -15.78 -15.95 -2.84
C MET A 213 -14.99 -16.53 -1.66
N TYR A 214 -14.04 -17.42 -1.92
CA TYR A 214 -13.22 -18.06 -0.89
C TYR A 214 -11.94 -17.27 -0.59
N GLY A 215 -11.51 -16.38 -1.48
CA GLY A 215 -10.33 -15.55 -1.34
C GLY A 215 -9.13 -16.00 -2.15
N ASN A 216 -9.31 -16.76 -3.22
CA ASN A 216 -8.27 -16.85 -4.23
C ASN A 216 -8.26 -15.56 -5.06
N GLY A 217 -7.08 -14.97 -5.24
CA GLY A 217 -6.93 -13.70 -5.95
C GLY A 217 -6.03 -13.80 -7.16
N LYS A 218 -6.47 -13.23 -8.31
CA LYS A 218 -5.68 -13.07 -9.53
C LYS A 218 -5.10 -11.68 -9.61
N ILE A 219 -3.81 -11.61 -9.92
CA ILE A 219 -3.10 -10.35 -10.16
C ILE A 219 -2.52 -10.38 -11.57
N TYR A 220 -2.95 -9.42 -12.39
CA TYR A 220 -2.38 -9.20 -13.72
C TYR A 220 -1.27 -8.16 -13.63
N GLY A 221 -0.12 -8.49 -14.23
CA GLY A 221 1.08 -7.69 -14.11
C GLY A 221 1.93 -8.00 -12.86
N PRO A 222 2.94 -7.19 -12.55
CA PRO A 222 3.90 -7.48 -11.48
C PRO A 222 3.26 -7.37 -10.08
N PRO A 223 3.33 -8.43 -9.27
CA PRO A 223 2.74 -8.42 -7.92
C PRO A 223 3.67 -7.80 -6.86
N VAL A 224 4.55 -6.94 -7.20
CA VAL A 224 5.59 -6.26 -6.38
C VAL A 224 5.80 -6.88 -4.97
N ASN A 225 5.09 -6.39 -3.95
CA ASN A 225 5.15 -6.94 -2.59
C ASN A 225 3.85 -7.67 -2.18
N ASP A 226 2.82 -7.69 -3.02
CA ASP A 226 1.48 -8.18 -2.65
C ASP A 226 1.51 -9.62 -2.13
N ILE A 227 2.22 -10.52 -2.84
CA ILE A 227 2.33 -11.92 -2.42
C ILE A 227 3.06 -12.02 -1.07
N ALA A 228 4.19 -11.33 -0.93
CA ALA A 228 4.95 -11.38 0.31
C ALA A 228 4.14 -10.81 1.50
N LEU A 229 3.39 -9.72 1.27
CA LEU A 229 2.50 -9.13 2.27
C LEU A 229 1.33 -10.05 2.64
N ALA A 230 0.77 -10.82 1.69
CA ALA A 230 -0.26 -11.80 1.99
C ALA A 230 0.21 -12.88 2.97
N PHE A 231 1.47 -13.29 2.87
CA PHE A 231 2.07 -14.25 3.82
C PHE A 231 2.53 -13.60 5.13
N ALA A 232 3.00 -12.36 5.07
CA ALA A 232 3.59 -11.66 6.20
C ALA A 232 2.54 -11.10 7.16
N SER A 233 1.44 -10.55 6.62
CA SER A 233 0.45 -9.81 7.41
C SER A 233 -0.44 -10.73 8.23
N ARG A 234 -0.80 -10.28 9.43
CA ARG A 234 -1.71 -11.01 10.31
C ARG A 234 -3.11 -11.11 9.70
N LYS A 235 -3.67 -9.97 9.31
CA LYS A 235 -5.00 -9.84 8.69
C LYS A 235 -4.82 -9.51 7.20
N VAL A 236 -5.47 -10.26 6.32
CA VAL A 236 -5.38 -10.10 4.85
C VAL A 236 -6.76 -9.98 4.26
N VAL A 237 -7.05 -8.86 3.64
CA VAL A 237 -8.31 -8.62 2.92
C VAL A 237 -8.01 -8.45 1.43
N ILE A 238 -8.67 -9.23 0.60
CA ILE A 238 -8.68 -8.98 -0.84
C ILE A 238 -9.79 -8.00 -1.16
N THR A 239 -9.45 -6.94 -1.91
CA THR A 239 -10.41 -6.19 -2.70
C THR A 239 -10.23 -6.57 -4.17
N CYS A 240 -11.30 -6.60 -4.98
CA CYS A 240 -11.19 -6.98 -6.38
C CYS A 240 -12.18 -6.21 -7.25
N GLU A 241 -11.82 -6.06 -8.53
CA GLU A 241 -12.73 -5.48 -9.52
C GLU A 241 -13.94 -6.37 -9.75
N GLU A 242 -13.76 -7.69 -9.66
CA GLU A 242 -14.79 -8.66 -9.98
C GLU A 242 -14.67 -9.93 -9.12
N VAL A 243 -15.79 -10.38 -8.56
CA VAL A 243 -15.88 -11.70 -7.93
C VAL A 243 -16.34 -12.73 -8.98
N VAL A 244 -15.49 -13.71 -9.25
CA VAL A 244 -15.71 -14.73 -10.26
C VAL A 244 -15.98 -16.10 -9.65
N PRO A 245 -16.65 -17.05 -10.37
CA PRO A 245 -16.77 -18.43 -9.93
C PRO A 245 -15.40 -19.10 -9.74
N GLU A 246 -15.29 -20.01 -8.76
CA GLU A 246 -14.05 -20.75 -8.51
C GLU A 246 -13.51 -21.47 -9.76
N MET A 247 -14.39 -21.97 -10.62
CA MET A 247 -13.97 -22.64 -11.85
C MET A 247 -13.14 -21.72 -12.75
N GLU A 248 -13.44 -20.42 -12.80
CA GLU A 248 -12.69 -19.44 -13.58
C GLU A 248 -11.28 -19.23 -13.01
N MET A 249 -11.12 -19.33 -11.70
CA MET A 249 -9.80 -19.31 -11.06
C MET A 249 -8.93 -20.50 -11.49
N ARG A 250 -9.54 -21.62 -11.85
CA ARG A 250 -8.82 -22.82 -12.27
C ARG A 250 -8.38 -22.81 -13.74
N PHE A 251 -8.98 -21.98 -14.59
CA PHE A 251 -8.64 -21.95 -16.00
C PHE A 251 -7.31 -21.26 -16.27
N ASN A 252 -7.04 -20.12 -15.74
CA ASN A 252 -5.78 -19.42 -15.95
C ASN A 252 -4.99 -19.34 -14.63
N THR A 253 -4.39 -20.45 -14.23
CA THR A 253 -3.75 -20.61 -12.92
C THR A 253 -2.47 -19.81 -12.74
N LYS A 254 -1.80 -19.41 -13.84
CA LYS A 254 -0.54 -18.63 -13.76
C LYS A 254 -0.71 -17.28 -13.06
N ASP A 255 -1.91 -16.68 -13.15
CA ASP A 255 -2.20 -15.36 -12.58
C ASP A 255 -2.77 -15.46 -11.15
N ASN A 256 -2.99 -16.68 -10.63
CA ASN A 256 -3.41 -16.90 -9.24
C ASN A 256 -2.24 -16.56 -8.31
N ALA A 257 -2.29 -15.38 -7.71
CA ALA A 257 -1.23 -14.85 -6.88
C ALA A 257 -1.46 -15.10 -5.37
N ILE A 258 -2.70 -14.98 -4.92
CA ILE A 258 -3.06 -15.07 -3.50
C ILE A 258 -3.94 -16.30 -3.27
N PRO A 259 -3.50 -17.25 -2.44
CA PRO A 259 -4.30 -18.42 -2.09
C PRO A 259 -5.30 -18.12 -0.96
N PHE A 260 -6.51 -18.65 -1.07
CA PHE A 260 -7.63 -18.40 -0.14
C PHE A 260 -7.31 -18.64 1.34
N MET A 261 -6.38 -19.54 1.64
CA MET A 261 -6.02 -19.91 3.02
C MET A 261 -5.32 -18.77 3.78
N LEU A 262 -4.80 -17.77 3.09
CA LEU A 262 -4.18 -16.60 3.69
C LEU A 262 -5.18 -15.47 3.96
N VAL A 263 -6.35 -15.50 3.31
CA VAL A 263 -7.30 -14.39 3.20
C VAL A 263 -8.38 -14.50 4.28
N ASP A 264 -8.66 -13.38 4.93
CA ASP A 264 -9.70 -13.27 5.97
C ASP A 264 -11.03 -12.76 5.41
N ALA A 265 -11.00 -11.91 4.37
CA ALA A 265 -12.18 -11.37 3.72
C ALA A 265 -11.96 -11.06 2.24
N VAL A 266 -13.06 -11.02 1.50
CA VAL A 266 -13.13 -10.63 0.09
C VAL A 266 -14.14 -9.49 -0.06
N VAL A 267 -13.73 -8.42 -0.72
CA VAL A 267 -14.57 -7.26 -1.00
C VAL A 267 -14.61 -7.04 -2.50
N GLU A 268 -15.77 -7.19 -3.11
CA GLU A 268 -15.97 -6.75 -4.48
C GLU A 268 -16.00 -5.22 -4.49
N LEU A 269 -15.01 -4.63 -5.15
CA LEU A 269 -14.75 -3.20 -5.14
C LEU A 269 -14.36 -2.69 -6.53
N PRO A 270 -15.29 -2.70 -7.50
CA PRO A 270 -15.05 -2.15 -8.82
C PRO A 270 -14.57 -0.70 -8.69
N TYR A 271 -13.56 -0.32 -9.48
CA TYR A 271 -12.89 0.98 -9.39
C TYR A 271 -12.14 1.23 -8.08
N GLY A 272 -11.78 0.17 -7.37
CA GLY A 272 -11.17 0.25 -6.03
C GLY A 272 -9.82 0.96 -5.98
N CYS A 273 -9.10 1.01 -7.11
CA CYS A 273 -7.81 1.71 -7.21
C CYS A 273 -7.95 3.17 -7.65
N LEU A 274 -9.11 3.61 -8.18
CA LEU A 274 -9.26 5.01 -8.58
C LEU A 274 -9.02 5.97 -7.39
N PRO A 275 -8.35 7.08 -7.67
CA PRO A 275 -7.87 7.66 -8.94
C PRO A 275 -6.59 7.05 -9.53
N GLY A 276 -6.04 5.98 -8.95
CA GLY A 276 -4.95 5.19 -9.52
C GLY A 276 -5.42 4.28 -10.67
N SER A 277 -4.56 3.37 -11.11
CA SER A 277 -4.85 2.44 -12.21
C SER A 277 -5.01 1.00 -11.73
N CYS A 278 -5.81 0.23 -12.48
CA CYS A 278 -5.89 -1.21 -12.37
C CYS A 278 -5.62 -1.80 -13.77
N PRO A 279 -4.45 -2.43 -14.02
CA PRO A 279 -4.11 -3.00 -15.32
C PRO A 279 -5.18 -3.96 -15.83
N GLY A 280 -5.56 -3.84 -17.10
CA GLY A 280 -6.65 -4.58 -17.72
C GLY A 280 -8.06 -4.01 -17.50
N TYR A 281 -8.24 -3.07 -16.56
CA TYR A 281 -9.56 -2.49 -16.24
C TYR A 281 -9.65 -1.00 -16.53
N TYR A 282 -8.72 -0.18 -16.01
CA TYR A 282 -8.71 1.27 -16.25
C TYR A 282 -7.33 1.87 -15.96
N TYR A 283 -7.09 3.00 -16.61
CA TYR A 283 -5.90 3.82 -16.40
C TYR A 283 -6.11 4.80 -15.25
N TRP A 284 -5.05 5.43 -14.74
CA TRP A 284 -5.12 6.40 -13.64
C TRP A 284 -5.70 7.75 -14.10
N SER A 285 -6.42 8.40 -13.19
CA SER A 285 -6.99 9.73 -13.41
C SER A 285 -5.93 10.79 -13.22
N ARG A 286 -5.21 11.13 -14.30
CA ARG A 286 -4.15 12.14 -14.27
C ARG A 286 -4.69 13.48 -13.77
N GLU A 287 -5.85 13.90 -14.24
CA GLU A 287 -6.48 15.17 -13.91
C GLU A 287 -6.75 15.28 -12.41
N TRP A 288 -7.20 14.21 -11.77
CA TRP A 288 -7.41 14.20 -10.33
C TRP A 288 -6.11 14.40 -9.57
N TRP A 289 -5.04 13.72 -9.99
CA TRP A 289 -3.73 13.85 -9.36
C TRP A 289 -3.13 15.24 -9.55
N GLU A 290 -3.20 15.81 -10.74
CA GLU A 290 -2.72 17.16 -11.02
C GLU A 290 -3.52 18.19 -10.22
N TRP A 291 -4.84 18.05 -10.18
CA TRP A 291 -5.70 18.96 -9.41
C TRP A 291 -5.49 18.81 -7.90
N GLY A 292 -5.46 17.59 -7.38
CA GLY A 292 -5.18 17.32 -5.98
C GLY A 292 -3.82 17.86 -5.55
N LEU A 293 -2.78 17.59 -6.32
CA LEU A 293 -1.45 18.09 -6.07
C LEU A 293 -1.36 19.61 -6.15
N ARG A 294 -2.01 20.24 -7.11
CA ARG A 294 -2.03 21.70 -7.24
C ARG A 294 -2.79 22.37 -6.11
N ILE A 295 -3.94 21.85 -5.74
CA ILE A 295 -4.83 22.49 -4.76
C ILE A 295 -4.48 22.10 -3.34
N ALA A 296 -4.34 20.82 -3.05
CA ALA A 296 -4.09 20.35 -1.69
C ALA A 296 -2.61 20.49 -1.28
N PHE A 297 -1.68 20.37 -2.22
CA PHE A 297 -0.25 20.25 -1.94
C PHE A 297 0.58 21.48 -2.32
N ALA A 298 0.21 22.23 -3.36
CA ALA A 298 0.95 23.42 -3.78
C ALA A 298 0.51 24.68 -3.05
N ASN A 299 -0.78 24.79 -2.71
CA ASN A 299 -1.27 25.88 -1.88
C ASN A 299 -1.01 25.56 -0.42
N LYS A 300 -0.17 26.33 0.25
CA LYS A 300 0.12 26.22 1.69
C LYS A 300 -1.10 26.51 2.59
N LYS A 301 -2.30 26.60 2.05
CA LYS A 301 -3.53 26.88 2.78
C LYS A 301 -4.19 25.57 3.18
N LYS A 302 -4.30 25.34 4.49
CA LYS A 302 -4.97 24.18 5.08
C LYS A 302 -6.39 24.01 4.56
N GLU A 303 -7.11 25.09 4.36
CA GLU A 303 -8.50 25.11 3.88
C GLU A 303 -8.64 24.40 2.52
N CYS A 304 -7.64 24.56 1.62
CA CYS A 304 -7.70 23.91 0.32
C CYS A 304 -7.57 22.38 0.42
N ALA A 305 -6.77 21.86 1.36
CA ALA A 305 -6.63 20.44 1.58
C ALA A 305 -7.88 19.86 2.25
N ASP A 306 -8.46 20.57 3.22
CA ASP A 306 -9.68 20.16 3.90
C ASP A 306 -10.86 20.14 2.92
N ASP A 307 -11.03 21.17 2.09
CA ASP A 307 -12.09 21.23 1.07
C ASP A 307 -11.93 20.12 0.03
N PHE A 308 -10.69 19.84 -0.39
CA PHE A 308 -10.40 18.75 -1.31
C PHE A 308 -10.81 17.39 -0.72
N LEU A 309 -10.40 17.11 0.53
CA LEU A 309 -10.74 15.86 1.19
C LEU A 309 -12.23 15.75 1.51
N ASN A 310 -12.87 16.86 1.91
CA ASN A 310 -14.32 16.87 2.10
C ASN A 310 -15.02 16.48 0.81
N TYR A 311 -14.72 17.15 -0.29
CA TYR A 311 -15.37 16.87 -1.57
C TYR A 311 -15.11 15.46 -2.09
N TRP A 312 -13.85 15.01 -2.11
CA TRP A 312 -13.49 13.75 -2.76
C TRP A 312 -13.63 12.51 -1.88
N VAL A 313 -13.54 12.67 -0.56
CA VAL A 313 -13.52 11.54 0.37
C VAL A 313 -14.74 11.51 1.27
N PHE A 314 -14.97 12.58 2.05
CA PHE A 314 -15.98 12.55 3.10
C PHE A 314 -17.40 12.73 2.58
N ASP A 315 -17.60 13.46 1.49
CA ASP A 315 -18.90 13.61 0.82
C ASP A 315 -19.21 12.43 -0.13
N CYS A 316 -18.35 11.42 -0.21
CA CYS A 316 -18.61 10.18 -0.93
C CYS A 316 -18.91 9.06 0.08
N GLN A 317 -20.01 8.36 -0.13
CA GLN A 317 -20.38 7.20 0.70
C GLN A 317 -19.66 5.92 0.24
N ASP A 318 -19.37 5.82 -1.07
CA ASP A 318 -18.76 4.67 -1.71
C ASP A 318 -17.92 5.06 -2.93
N GLN A 319 -17.35 4.07 -3.59
CA GLN A 319 -16.54 4.25 -4.80
C GLN A 319 -17.36 4.71 -6.00
N TYR A 320 -18.64 4.40 -6.09
CA TYR A 320 -19.48 4.82 -7.21
C TYR A 320 -19.76 6.32 -7.19
N GLN A 321 -20.02 6.88 -6.01
CA GLN A 321 -20.14 8.34 -5.86
C GLN A 321 -18.83 9.05 -6.17
N PHE A 322 -17.68 8.45 -5.85
CA PHE A 322 -16.39 8.98 -6.26
C PHE A 322 -16.24 8.97 -7.80
N VAL A 323 -16.64 7.88 -8.47
CA VAL A 323 -16.64 7.78 -9.94
C VAL A 323 -17.58 8.82 -10.57
N ASP A 324 -18.76 9.02 -10.01
CA ASP A 324 -19.73 10.04 -10.49
C ASP A 324 -19.13 11.44 -10.39
N LYS A 325 -18.40 11.73 -9.32
CA LYS A 325 -17.67 13.00 -9.18
C LYS A 325 -16.56 13.15 -10.20
N LEU A 326 -15.77 12.09 -10.45
CA LEU A 326 -14.76 12.09 -11.52
C LEU A 326 -15.41 12.40 -12.88
N ASN A 327 -16.48 11.71 -13.21
CA ASN A 327 -17.22 11.94 -14.44
C ASN A 327 -17.72 13.38 -14.54
N SER A 328 -18.35 13.88 -13.49
CA SER A 328 -18.93 15.23 -13.47
C SER A 328 -17.87 16.32 -13.60
N HIS A 329 -16.66 16.09 -13.06
CA HIS A 329 -15.61 17.09 -13.02
C HIS A 329 -14.74 17.13 -14.29
N PHE A 330 -14.49 15.97 -14.91
CA PHE A 330 -13.43 15.83 -15.92
C PHE A 330 -13.94 15.43 -17.33
N GLY A 331 -15.20 15.47 -17.61
CA GLY A 331 -15.67 15.25 -18.99
C GLY A 331 -16.97 14.47 -19.13
N GLY A 332 -17.78 14.45 -18.09
CA GLY A 332 -19.08 13.78 -18.08
C GLY A 332 -18.94 12.25 -18.10
N MET A 333 -20.02 11.55 -18.40
CA MET A 333 -20.08 10.08 -18.34
C MET A 333 -19.01 9.36 -19.20
N ARG A 334 -18.40 10.05 -20.16
CA ARG A 334 -17.35 9.49 -21.01
C ARG A 334 -15.97 9.42 -20.34
N TYR A 335 -15.76 10.10 -19.21
CA TYR A 335 -14.44 10.17 -18.62
C TYR A 335 -13.92 8.79 -18.18
N ILE A 336 -14.70 8.07 -17.41
CA ILE A 336 -14.33 6.70 -16.98
C ILE A 336 -14.22 5.74 -18.17
N ASP A 337 -15.10 5.86 -19.16
CA ASP A 337 -15.00 5.04 -20.38
C ASP A 337 -13.71 5.32 -21.14
N ASN A 338 -13.22 6.55 -21.14
CA ASN A 338 -11.92 6.87 -21.73
C ASN A 338 -10.77 6.22 -20.96
N LEU A 339 -10.77 6.25 -19.61
CA LEU A 339 -9.74 5.57 -18.82
C LEU A 339 -9.72 4.06 -19.09
N ARG A 340 -10.88 3.45 -19.30
CA ARG A 340 -11.00 2.02 -19.67
C ARG A 340 -10.50 1.75 -21.08
N ARG A 341 -10.79 2.64 -22.02
CA ARG A 341 -10.35 2.52 -23.44
C ARG A 341 -8.84 2.61 -23.58
N VAL A 342 -8.19 3.49 -22.81
CA VAL A 342 -6.72 3.62 -22.84
C VAL A 342 -6.06 2.30 -22.48
N THR A 343 -6.55 1.60 -21.45
CA THR A 343 -6.01 0.30 -21.06
C THR A 343 -6.14 -0.74 -22.18
N LYS A 344 -7.29 -0.80 -22.84
CA LYS A 344 -7.49 -1.72 -23.98
C LYS A 344 -6.61 -1.36 -25.17
N ALA A 345 -6.39 -0.08 -25.37
CA ALA A 345 -5.53 0.40 -26.44
C ALA A 345 -4.06 0.05 -26.20
N GLU A 346 -3.59 0.09 -24.95
CA GLU A 346 -2.25 -0.40 -24.60
C GLU A 346 -2.09 -1.91 -24.83
N GLU A 347 -3.11 -2.69 -24.50
CA GLU A 347 -3.11 -4.13 -24.77
C GLU A 347 -2.98 -4.40 -26.27
N LEU A 348 -3.79 -3.72 -27.09
CA LEU A 348 -3.74 -3.84 -28.55
C LEU A 348 -2.41 -3.36 -29.14
N ALA A 349 -1.83 -2.30 -28.62
CA ALA A 349 -0.54 -1.79 -29.10
C ALA A 349 0.65 -2.70 -28.74
N ASN A 350 0.57 -3.40 -27.63
CA ASN A 350 1.57 -4.40 -27.26
C ASN A 350 1.51 -5.65 -28.19
N GLU A 351 0.36 -5.92 -28.79
CA GLU A 351 0.18 -6.98 -29.77
C GLU A 351 0.62 -6.55 -31.18
N GLU A 352 0.47 -5.27 -31.53
CA GLU A 352 0.85 -4.68 -32.80
C GLU A 352 2.18 -3.91 -32.65
N SER A 353 3.31 -4.59 -32.76
CA SER A 353 4.61 -3.93 -32.66
C SER A 353 4.74 -2.79 -33.67
N GLY A 354 4.78 -1.54 -33.22
CA GLY A 354 5.03 -0.34 -34.02
C GLY A 354 3.91 0.71 -34.00
N VAL A 355 2.86 0.55 -33.23
CA VAL A 355 1.85 1.61 -33.07
C VAL A 355 2.34 2.63 -32.05
N ASP A 356 2.61 3.85 -32.55
CA ASP A 356 2.97 4.98 -31.69
C ASP A 356 1.69 5.53 -31.03
N PHE A 357 1.52 5.25 -29.72
CA PHE A 357 0.36 5.69 -28.94
C PHE A 357 0.50 7.17 -28.61
N ASN A 358 -0.25 7.98 -29.31
CA ASN A 358 -0.36 9.40 -29.00
C ASN A 358 -1.39 9.59 -27.86
N TYR A 359 -0.99 9.39 -26.60
CA TYR A 359 -1.76 9.61 -25.38
C TYR A 359 -2.38 11.02 -25.23
N PRO A 360 -1.85 12.10 -25.85
CA PRO A 360 -2.38 13.44 -25.69
C PRO A 360 -3.84 13.63 -26.05
N GLN A 361 -4.41 12.71 -26.84
CA GLN A 361 -5.80 12.84 -27.29
C GLN A 361 -6.85 12.39 -26.23
N VAL A 362 -6.41 11.67 -25.20
CA VAL A 362 -7.31 11.14 -24.15
C VAL A 362 -7.19 11.95 -22.87
N ILE A 363 -6.12 12.69 -22.72
CA ILE A 363 -5.81 13.47 -21.54
C ILE A 363 -5.88 14.94 -21.90
N PRO A 364 -6.85 15.73 -21.37
CA PRO A 364 -6.86 17.16 -21.58
C PRO A 364 -5.52 17.75 -21.16
N VAL A 365 -4.81 18.39 -22.10
CA VAL A 365 -3.64 19.18 -21.77
C VAL A 365 -4.15 20.48 -21.19
N TRP A 366 -3.93 20.72 -19.90
CA TRP A 366 -4.18 22.00 -19.29
C TRP A 366 -3.07 22.95 -19.67
N GLU A 367 -3.36 23.95 -20.49
CA GLU A 367 -2.52 25.13 -20.69
C GLU A 367 -2.56 26.05 -19.47
#